data_4c743dd5146fb7824bbfeaae5d92c924
#
_entry.id   4c743dd5146fb7824bbfeaae5d92c924
#
_cell.length_a   1.000
_cell.length_b   1.000
_cell.length_c   1.000
_cell.angle_alpha   90.00
_cell.angle_beta   90.00
_cell.angle_gamma   90.00
#
_symmetry.space_group_name_H-M   'P 1'
#
loop_
_entity.id
_entity.type
_entity.pdbx_description
1 polymer ?
#
loop_
_entity_poly.entity_id
_entity_poly.type
_entity_poly.pdbx_seq_one_letter_code
_entity_poly.pdbx_strand_id
1 'polypeptide(L)'
;GDLFRTGQLRLIVETRAEAPRPVGIADLFEFDPLNRRAGLGILIHDEDDRGRGYASDTVETLCGYARERLRLHQLWCNVGTDNAASLGLFRRTGFVPAGIKRQWLWTPEGYRDEMLMQKILE
;
A
#
# COMPACT_ATOMS: atom_id res chain seq x y z
N GLY A 1 -11.82 11.59 3.54
CA GLY A 1 -11.59 12.84 2.89
C GLY A 1 -11.66 12.76 1.39
N ASP A 2 -11.62 13.92 0.82
CA ASP A 2 -11.65 14.06 -0.63
C ASP A 2 -10.24 13.92 -1.20
N LEU A 3 -10.02 12.86 -1.96
CA LEU A 3 -8.72 12.56 -2.57
C LEU A 3 -8.23 13.70 -3.48
N PHE A 4 -9.13 14.32 -4.23
CA PHE A 4 -8.78 15.41 -5.15
C PHE A 4 -8.36 16.68 -4.42
N ARG A 5 -8.89 16.92 -3.23
CA ARG A 5 -8.57 18.11 -2.44
C ARG A 5 -7.35 17.92 -1.56
N THR A 6 -7.24 16.77 -0.93
CA THR A 6 -6.20 16.50 0.08
C THR A 6 -5.03 15.71 -0.47
N GLY A 7 -5.19 15.04 -1.61
CA GLY A 7 -4.19 14.12 -2.15
C GLY A 7 -4.12 12.81 -1.39
N GLN A 8 -5.03 12.57 -0.43
CA GLN A 8 -5.04 11.39 0.41
C GLN A 8 -6.42 10.79 0.56
N LEU A 9 -6.48 9.46 0.65
CA LEU A 9 -7.68 8.71 1.00
C LEU A 9 -7.27 7.63 2.00
N ARG A 10 -7.88 7.65 3.18
CA ARG A 10 -7.64 6.63 4.21
C ARG A 10 -8.86 5.78 4.39
N LEU A 11 -8.68 4.47 4.39
CA LEU A 11 -9.73 3.47 4.54
C LEU A 11 -9.46 2.59 5.74
N ILE A 12 -10.55 2.17 6.41
CA ILE A 12 -10.48 1.17 7.47
C ILE A 12 -10.64 -0.21 6.84
N VAL A 13 -9.71 -1.12 7.14
CA VAL A 13 -9.80 -2.51 6.71
C VAL A 13 -10.59 -3.28 7.76
N GLU A 14 -11.68 -3.92 7.35
CA GLU A 14 -12.55 -4.66 8.25
C GLU A 14 -12.71 -6.10 7.78
N THR A 15 -13.03 -6.99 8.73
CA THR A 15 -13.41 -8.37 8.39
C THR A 15 -14.74 -8.37 7.65
N ARG A 16 -15.00 -9.41 6.85
CA ARG A 16 -16.28 -9.61 6.16
C ARG A 16 -17.31 -10.38 6.99
N ALA A 17 -17.09 -10.46 8.29
CA ALA A 17 -17.99 -11.17 9.19
C ALA A 17 -19.31 -10.42 9.33
N GLU A 18 -20.33 -11.11 9.88
CA GLU A 18 -21.65 -10.54 10.15
C GLU A 18 -21.55 -9.31 11.06
N ALA A 19 -20.63 -9.35 12.02
CA ALA A 19 -20.26 -8.20 12.85
C ALA A 19 -18.84 -7.78 12.46
N PRO A 20 -18.68 -6.87 11.48
CA PRO A 20 -17.35 -6.48 11.00
C PRO A 20 -16.48 -5.88 12.11
N ARG A 21 -15.21 -6.27 12.13
CA ARG A 21 -14.23 -5.79 13.10
C ARG A 21 -13.09 -5.12 12.36
N PRO A 22 -12.66 -3.92 12.78
CA PRO A 22 -11.51 -3.27 12.14
C PRO A 22 -10.22 -4.05 12.42
N VAL A 23 -9.41 -4.29 11.39
CA VAL A 23 -8.16 -5.02 11.50
C VAL A 23 -6.95 -4.22 11.00
N GLY A 24 -7.19 -3.09 10.34
CA GLY A 24 -6.09 -2.29 9.82
C GLY A 24 -6.55 -1.03 9.12
N ILE A 25 -5.59 -0.36 8.51
CA ILE A 25 -5.83 0.83 7.68
C ILE A 25 -5.08 0.69 6.36
N ALA A 26 -5.63 1.32 5.33
CA ALA A 26 -5.00 1.42 4.04
C ALA A 26 -5.12 2.84 3.53
N ASP A 27 -4.07 3.33 2.89
CA ASP A 27 -4.01 4.70 2.39
C ASP A 27 -3.67 4.72 0.91
N LEU A 28 -4.35 5.61 0.18
CA LEU A 28 -3.83 6.15 -1.06
C LEU A 28 -3.37 7.57 -0.76
N PHE A 29 -2.17 7.94 -1.21
CA PHE A 29 -1.57 9.23 -0.87
C PHE A 29 -0.78 9.78 -2.04
N GLU A 30 -0.42 11.05 -1.95
CA GLU A 30 0.30 11.75 -3.02
C GLU A 30 -0.35 11.54 -4.39
N PHE A 31 -1.67 11.71 -4.42
CA PHE A 31 -2.43 11.59 -5.66
C PHE A 31 -1.97 12.64 -6.67
N ASP A 32 -1.56 12.16 -7.84
CA ASP A 32 -1.09 12.99 -8.94
C ASP A 32 -2.04 12.80 -10.13
N PRO A 33 -2.99 13.72 -10.32
CA PRO A 33 -3.96 13.57 -11.41
C PRO A 33 -3.36 13.76 -12.80
N LEU A 34 -2.28 14.51 -12.91
CA LEU A 34 -1.62 14.72 -14.20
C LEU A 34 -0.91 13.48 -14.68
N ASN A 35 -0.11 12.87 -13.81
CA ASN A 35 0.64 11.65 -14.13
C ASN A 35 -0.17 10.38 -13.85
N ARG A 36 -1.35 10.53 -13.26
CA ARG A 36 -2.28 9.43 -12.99
C ARG A 36 -1.65 8.34 -12.14
N ARG A 37 -1.10 8.75 -10.99
CA ARG A 37 -0.49 7.83 -10.04
C ARG A 37 -0.80 8.23 -8.60
N ALA A 38 -0.67 7.26 -7.69
CA ALA A 38 -0.75 7.49 -6.25
C ALA A 38 0.11 6.47 -5.53
N GLY A 39 0.50 6.81 -4.31
CA GLY A 39 1.14 5.88 -3.40
C GLY A 39 0.11 5.05 -2.66
N LEU A 40 0.49 3.85 -2.23
CA LEU A 40 -0.34 2.95 -1.46
C LEU A 40 0.40 2.50 -0.22
N GLY A 41 -0.27 2.59 0.94
CA GLY A 41 0.22 2.07 2.19
C GLY A 41 -0.82 1.20 2.85
N ILE A 42 -0.39 0.21 3.63
CA ILE A 42 -1.28 -0.68 4.35
C ILE A 42 -0.65 -1.11 5.67
N LEU A 43 -1.48 -1.20 6.71
CA LEU A 43 -1.07 -1.68 8.01
C LEU A 43 -2.18 -2.54 8.60
N ILE A 44 -1.84 -3.77 8.98
CA ILE A 44 -2.70 -4.64 9.79
C ILE A 44 -2.24 -4.49 11.24
N HIS A 45 -3.16 -4.09 12.13
CA HIS A 45 -2.81 -3.67 13.49
C HIS A 45 -2.29 -4.81 14.35
N ASP A 46 -3.02 -5.92 14.40
CA ASP A 46 -2.71 -7.02 15.30
C ASP A 46 -1.97 -8.14 14.59
N GLU A 47 -0.96 -8.68 15.27
CA GLU A 47 -0.18 -9.79 14.76
C GLU A 47 -1.04 -11.02 14.44
N ASP A 48 -2.09 -11.24 15.26
CA ASP A 48 -3.02 -12.36 15.06
C ASP A 48 -3.83 -12.25 13.77
N ASP A 49 -3.99 -11.05 13.24
CA ASP A 49 -4.72 -10.80 12.00
C ASP A 49 -3.82 -10.86 10.77
N ARG A 50 -2.52 -10.90 10.96
CA ARG A 50 -1.56 -11.02 9.85
C ARG A 50 -1.56 -12.45 9.32
N GLY A 51 -1.27 -12.58 8.02
CA GLY A 51 -1.24 -13.88 7.38
C GLY A 51 -2.62 -14.48 7.08
N ARG A 52 -3.69 -13.71 7.25
CA ARG A 52 -5.07 -14.15 6.98
C ARG A 52 -5.62 -13.64 5.64
N GLY A 53 -4.78 -13.04 4.82
CA GLY A 53 -5.20 -12.55 3.52
C GLY A 53 -5.84 -11.16 3.53
N TYR A 54 -6.02 -10.52 4.67
CA TYR A 54 -6.63 -9.19 4.74
C TYR A 54 -5.86 -8.15 3.93
N ALA A 55 -4.54 -8.15 4.07
CA ALA A 55 -3.70 -7.19 3.37
C ALA A 55 -3.72 -7.43 1.85
N SER A 56 -3.58 -8.66 1.41
CA SER A 56 -3.62 -9.01 -0.02
C SER A 56 -4.96 -8.64 -0.65
N ASP A 57 -6.06 -8.97 0.01
CA ASP A 57 -7.40 -8.65 -0.48
C ASP A 57 -7.60 -7.13 -0.56
N THR A 58 -7.11 -6.40 0.43
CA THR A 58 -7.21 -4.94 0.47
C THR A 58 -6.41 -4.31 -0.65
N VAL A 59 -5.17 -4.75 -0.86
CA VAL A 59 -4.32 -4.22 -1.93
C VAL A 59 -4.97 -4.49 -3.29
N GLU A 60 -5.45 -5.69 -3.53
CA GLU A 60 -6.11 -6.04 -4.79
C GLU A 60 -7.38 -5.22 -5.01
N THR A 61 -8.18 -5.02 -3.96
CA THR A 61 -9.38 -4.18 -4.02
C THR A 61 -9.02 -2.73 -4.36
N LEU A 62 -7.99 -2.18 -3.72
CA LEU A 62 -7.55 -0.81 -4.00
C LEU A 62 -6.98 -0.67 -5.41
N CYS A 63 -6.26 -1.66 -5.90
CA CYS A 63 -5.77 -1.65 -7.29
C CYS A 63 -6.93 -1.61 -8.27
N GLY A 64 -7.97 -2.41 -8.05
CA GLY A 64 -9.18 -2.39 -8.86
C GLY A 64 -9.89 -1.05 -8.82
N TYR A 65 -10.05 -0.48 -7.63
CA TYR A 65 -10.66 0.83 -7.43
C TYR A 65 -9.85 1.94 -8.13
N ALA A 66 -8.54 1.91 -7.95
CA ALA A 66 -7.65 2.90 -8.58
C ALA A 66 -7.75 2.86 -10.09
N ARG A 67 -7.79 1.68 -10.68
CA ARG A 67 -7.91 1.50 -12.12
C ARG A 67 -9.30 1.90 -12.63
N GLU A 68 -10.36 1.40 -12.00
CA GLU A 68 -11.72 1.50 -12.53
C GLU A 68 -12.39 2.82 -12.20
N ARG A 69 -12.20 3.32 -10.97
CA ARG A 69 -12.88 4.51 -10.47
C ARG A 69 -12.01 5.76 -10.56
N LEU A 70 -10.75 5.65 -10.16
CA LEU A 70 -9.84 6.80 -10.17
C LEU A 70 -9.12 6.96 -11.50
N ARG A 71 -9.18 5.96 -12.37
CA ARG A 71 -8.53 5.97 -13.69
C ARG A 71 -7.03 6.21 -13.60
N LEU A 72 -6.40 5.66 -12.58
CA LEU A 72 -4.96 5.78 -12.41
C LEU A 72 -4.23 4.82 -13.34
N HIS A 73 -3.08 5.24 -13.80
CA HIS A 73 -2.18 4.42 -14.61
C HIS A 73 -1.37 3.47 -13.74
N GLN A 74 -0.95 3.93 -12.55
CA GLN A 74 -0.14 3.10 -11.67
C GLN A 74 -0.32 3.47 -10.20
N LEU A 75 0.02 2.51 -9.36
CA LEU A 75 0.27 2.71 -7.93
C LEU A 75 1.72 2.39 -7.63
N TRP A 76 2.25 3.02 -6.59
CA TRP A 76 3.59 2.76 -6.11
C TRP A 76 3.57 2.64 -4.59
N CYS A 77 4.60 2.01 -4.03
CA CYS A 77 4.76 1.93 -2.58
C CYS A 77 6.23 1.95 -2.22
N ASN A 78 6.50 2.30 -0.97
CA ASN A 78 7.84 2.28 -0.40
C ASN A 78 7.88 1.22 0.69
N VAL A 79 8.89 0.36 0.64
CA VAL A 79 9.02 -0.75 1.60
C VAL A 79 10.46 -0.81 2.08
N GLY A 80 10.67 -0.82 3.39
CA GLY A 80 11.99 -1.05 3.96
C GLY A 80 12.54 -2.38 3.45
N THR A 81 13.81 -2.41 3.06
CA THR A 81 14.38 -3.61 2.43
C THR A 81 14.47 -4.79 3.39
N ASP A 82 14.40 -4.53 4.70
CA ASP A 82 14.37 -5.57 5.73
C ASP A 82 12.94 -6.02 6.10
N ASN A 83 11.93 -5.44 5.49
CA ASN A 83 10.53 -5.80 5.75
C ASN A 83 10.07 -6.89 4.78
N ALA A 84 10.45 -8.14 5.08
CA ALA A 84 10.16 -9.27 4.21
C ALA A 84 8.66 -9.50 4.01
N ALA A 85 7.85 -9.27 5.05
CA ALA A 85 6.40 -9.47 4.98
C ALA A 85 5.76 -8.53 3.96
N SER A 86 6.11 -7.22 4.01
CA SER A 86 5.59 -6.24 3.06
C SER A 86 6.11 -6.46 1.65
N LEU A 87 7.40 -6.78 1.51
CA LEU A 87 7.96 -7.10 0.19
C LEU A 87 7.22 -8.28 -0.45
N GLY A 88 6.97 -9.32 0.32
CA GLY A 88 6.22 -10.49 -0.15
C GLY A 88 4.78 -10.13 -0.53
N LEU A 89 4.10 -9.35 0.31
CA LEU A 89 2.74 -8.89 0.05
C LEU A 89 2.64 -8.15 -1.29
N PHE A 90 3.50 -7.16 -1.49
CA PHE A 90 3.43 -6.35 -2.71
C PHE A 90 3.84 -7.14 -3.95
N ARG A 91 4.83 -8.03 -3.84
CA ARG A 91 5.16 -8.91 -4.96
C ARG A 91 3.99 -9.82 -5.35
N ARG A 92 3.34 -10.43 -4.37
CA ARG A 92 2.19 -11.31 -4.63
C ARG A 92 1.03 -10.57 -5.27
N THR A 93 0.90 -9.29 -5.01
CA THR A 93 -0.19 -8.47 -5.57
C THR A 93 0.21 -7.71 -6.84
N GLY A 94 1.39 -8.03 -7.40
CA GLY A 94 1.77 -7.57 -8.73
C GLY A 94 2.70 -6.36 -8.77
N PHE A 95 3.20 -5.90 -7.62
CA PHE A 95 4.19 -4.82 -7.60
C PHE A 95 5.57 -5.37 -7.92
N VAL A 96 6.36 -4.60 -8.63
CA VAL A 96 7.73 -4.95 -9.01
C VAL A 96 8.71 -3.91 -8.49
N PRO A 97 9.95 -4.31 -8.13
CA PRO A 97 10.96 -3.36 -7.71
C PRO A 97 11.30 -2.36 -8.81
N ALA A 98 11.41 -1.08 -8.43
CA ALA A 98 11.80 0.00 -9.33
C ALA A 98 13.14 0.62 -8.97
N GLY A 99 13.52 0.56 -7.69
CA GLY A 99 14.79 1.11 -7.27
C GLY A 99 14.94 1.07 -5.75
N ILE A 100 16.15 1.32 -5.29
CA ILE A 100 16.47 1.33 -3.86
C ILE A 100 16.97 2.71 -3.48
N LYS A 101 16.38 3.28 -2.43
CA LYS A 101 16.83 4.51 -1.80
C LYS A 101 17.74 4.13 -0.65
N ARG A 102 19.03 4.47 -0.79
CA ARG A 102 20.04 4.06 0.18
C ARG A 102 19.98 4.89 1.44
N GLN A 103 20.11 4.23 2.60
CA GLN A 103 20.16 4.87 3.92
C GLN A 103 19.03 5.86 4.12
N TRP A 104 17.83 5.45 3.78
CA TRP A 104 16.64 6.30 3.73
C TRP A 104 15.88 6.36 5.06
N LEU A 105 15.90 5.25 5.80
CA LEU A 105 15.13 5.10 7.04
C LEU A 105 16.09 5.03 8.22
N TRP A 106 15.92 5.94 9.18
CA TRP A 106 16.68 5.90 10.43
C TRP A 106 16.07 4.89 11.38
N THR A 107 16.93 4.07 12.00
CA THR A 107 16.53 3.18 13.09
C THR A 107 17.57 3.28 14.21
N PRO A 108 17.25 2.84 15.45
CA PRO A 108 18.23 2.82 16.53
C PRO A 108 19.48 1.99 16.22
N GLU A 109 19.38 1.01 15.31
CA GLU A 109 20.49 0.15 14.88
C GLU A 109 21.22 0.69 13.65
N GLY A 110 20.82 1.87 13.16
CA GLY A 110 21.43 2.50 12.00
C GLY A 110 20.42 2.73 10.87
N TYR A 111 20.92 3.24 9.75
CA TYR A 111 20.07 3.53 8.61
C TYR A 111 19.74 2.26 7.83
N ARG A 112 18.54 2.24 7.27
CA ARG A 112 18.07 1.15 6.41
C ARG A 112 17.71 1.69 5.04
N ASP A 113 17.85 0.85 4.04
CA ASP A 113 17.42 1.16 2.68
C ASP A 113 15.92 0.98 2.54
N GLU A 114 15.34 1.71 1.60
CA GLU A 114 13.92 1.60 1.26
C GLU A 114 13.76 1.35 -0.23
N MET A 115 12.93 0.37 -0.55
CA MET A 115 12.66 0.00 -1.94
C MET A 115 11.41 0.69 -2.45
N LEU A 116 11.51 1.27 -3.65
CA LEU A 116 10.35 1.74 -4.40
C LEU A 116 9.84 0.59 -5.26
N MET A 117 8.56 0.31 -5.15
CA MET A 117 7.88 -0.72 -5.95
C MET A 117 6.75 -0.08 -6.74
N GLN A 118 6.48 -0.59 -7.93
CA GLN A 118 5.48 -0.05 -8.84
C GLN A 118 4.56 -1.15 -9.36
N LYS A 119 3.31 -0.80 -9.57
CA LYS A 119 2.35 -1.66 -10.27
C LYS A 119 1.62 -0.85 -11.33
N ILE A 120 1.82 -1.22 -12.58
CA ILE A 120 1.07 -0.64 -13.71
C ILE A 120 -0.31 -1.30 -13.73
N LEU A 121 -1.36 -0.49 -13.76
CA LEU A 121 -2.74 -0.96 -13.65
C LEU A 121 -3.41 -1.24 -14.99
N GLU A 122 -2.86 -0.65 -16.06
CA GLU A 122 -3.44 -0.77 -17.41
C GLU A 122 -2.70 -1.78 -18.27
#